data_0a18f51af4fbb9a2c9c8e7690769c793
#
_entry.id   0a18f51af4fbb9a2c9c8e7690769c793
#
_cell.length_a   1.000
_cell.length_b   1.000
_cell.length_c   1.000
_cell.angle_alpha   90.00
_cell.angle_beta   90.00
_cell.angle_gamma   90.00
#
_symmetry.space_group_name_H-M   'P 1'
#
loop_
_entity.id
_entity.type
_entity.pdbx_description
1 polymer ?
#
loop_
_entity_poly.entity_id
_entity_poly.type
_entity_poly.pdbx_seq_one_letter_code
_entity_poly.pdbx_strand_id
1 'polypeptide(L)'
;METLNYRRLSKQLLYEIKPLWEELNKIHLKESIYFKDHYTSFNFDKRAAHWKDIPDENIYILVIETEEGILVGYCVSTIKGQSGEVDSLFLSMDYRGNGLGRQLLKKNIDWLKSRNCRTIRLSVSYGHENVVGFYKKMGLYPRLTVLEYKNSQ
;
A
#
# COMPACT_ATOMS: atom_id res chain seq x y z
N MET A 1 -10.66 2.82 -25.60
CA MET A 1 -9.71 2.41 -24.54
C MET A 1 -9.41 3.61 -23.63
N GLU A 2 -9.55 3.40 -22.35
CA GLU A 2 -9.32 4.49 -21.38
C GLU A 2 -7.83 4.77 -21.23
N THR A 3 -7.46 6.05 -21.23
CA THR A 3 -6.07 6.46 -21.01
C THR A 3 -5.84 6.64 -19.51
N LEU A 4 -4.82 5.97 -18.99
CA LEU A 4 -4.44 6.03 -17.58
C LEU A 4 -3.05 6.62 -17.46
N ASN A 5 -2.87 7.48 -16.46
CA ASN A 5 -1.59 8.13 -16.21
C ASN A 5 -1.09 7.84 -14.80
N TYR A 6 0.22 7.67 -14.69
CA TYR A 6 0.88 7.59 -13.37
C TYR A 6 1.27 9.00 -12.95
N ARG A 7 1.03 9.31 -11.69
CA ARG A 7 1.41 10.60 -11.12
C ARG A 7 1.94 10.41 -9.71
N ARG A 8 3.09 11.03 -9.41
CA ARG A 8 3.62 11.05 -8.06
C ARG A 8 2.94 12.19 -7.29
N LEU A 9 2.42 11.87 -6.10
CA LEU A 9 1.81 12.87 -5.23
C LEU A 9 2.82 13.37 -4.20
N SER A 10 2.74 14.67 -3.89
CA SER A 10 3.37 15.20 -2.69
C SER A 10 2.53 14.85 -1.48
N LYS A 11 3.11 14.95 -0.29
CA LYS A 11 2.36 14.66 0.95
C LYS A 11 1.16 15.57 1.14
N GLN A 12 1.20 16.79 0.60
CA GLN A 12 0.09 17.72 0.68
C GLN A 12 -1.18 17.19 -0.01
N LEU A 13 -1.00 16.28 -0.98
CA LEU A 13 -2.10 15.69 -1.73
C LEU A 13 -2.44 14.28 -1.24
N LEU A 14 -1.90 13.87 -0.11
CA LEU A 14 -2.07 12.52 0.43
C LEU A 14 -3.54 12.12 0.56
N TYR A 15 -4.41 13.05 0.94
CA TYR A 15 -5.82 12.74 1.13
C TYR A 15 -6.57 12.38 -0.16
N GLU A 16 -5.96 12.57 -1.32
CA GLU A 16 -6.56 12.11 -2.57
C GLU A 16 -6.70 10.59 -2.62
N ILE A 17 -5.83 9.84 -1.91
CA ILE A 17 -5.93 8.37 -1.91
C ILE A 17 -6.93 7.84 -0.87
N LYS A 18 -7.50 8.69 -0.03
CA LYS A 18 -8.38 8.25 1.06
C LYS A 18 -9.50 7.32 0.62
N PRO A 19 -10.28 7.62 -0.44
CA PRO A 19 -11.37 6.73 -0.84
C PRO A 19 -10.88 5.32 -1.20
N LEU A 20 -9.76 5.21 -1.90
CA LEU A 20 -9.18 3.92 -2.26
C LEU A 20 -8.63 3.18 -1.04
N TRP A 21 -7.98 3.92 -0.14
CA TRP A 21 -7.47 3.32 1.10
C TRP A 21 -8.62 2.77 1.95
N GLU A 22 -9.75 3.47 1.98
CA GLU A 22 -10.91 3.02 2.74
C GLU A 22 -11.52 1.75 2.13
N GLU A 23 -11.51 1.62 0.81
CA GLU A 23 -11.93 0.38 0.16
C GLU A 23 -11.02 -0.78 0.56
N LEU A 24 -9.70 -0.56 0.58
CA LEU A 24 -8.75 -1.58 1.02
C LEU A 24 -8.98 -1.96 2.49
N ASN A 25 -9.20 -0.97 3.34
CA ASN A 25 -9.42 -1.23 4.77
C ASN A 25 -10.69 -2.06 5.01
N LYS A 26 -11.72 -1.86 4.20
CA LYS A 26 -12.93 -2.68 4.27
C LYS A 26 -12.64 -4.13 3.92
N ILE A 27 -11.75 -4.36 2.96
CA ILE A 27 -11.34 -5.72 2.61
C ILE A 27 -10.59 -6.35 3.77
N HIS A 28 -9.66 -5.63 4.40
CA HIS A 28 -8.94 -6.12 5.57
C HIS A 28 -9.90 -6.45 6.72
N LEU A 29 -10.87 -5.57 6.98
CA LEU A 29 -11.87 -5.82 8.00
C LEU A 29 -12.65 -7.10 7.72
N LYS A 30 -13.07 -7.30 6.47
CA LYS A 30 -13.84 -8.47 6.07
C LYS A 30 -13.02 -9.76 6.20
N GLU A 31 -11.74 -9.70 5.80
CA GLU A 31 -10.88 -10.89 5.73
C GLU A 31 -10.14 -11.18 7.02
N SER A 32 -10.02 -10.22 7.93
CA SER A 32 -9.32 -10.42 9.18
C SER A 32 -10.02 -11.48 10.02
N ILE A 33 -9.22 -12.36 10.63
CA ILE A 33 -9.74 -13.46 11.44
C ILE A 33 -9.75 -13.10 12.92
N TYR A 34 -8.65 -12.56 13.44
CA TYR A 34 -8.49 -12.37 14.88
C TYR A 34 -8.55 -10.91 15.34
N PHE A 35 -8.33 -9.94 14.46
CA PHE A 35 -8.18 -8.53 14.84
C PHE A 35 -9.10 -7.60 14.04
N LYS A 36 -10.36 -7.98 13.88
CA LYS A 36 -11.33 -7.13 13.16
C LYS A 36 -11.46 -5.75 13.79
N ASP A 37 -11.37 -5.66 15.11
CA ASP A 37 -11.51 -4.38 15.81
C ASP A 37 -10.41 -3.39 15.43
N HIS A 38 -9.22 -3.88 15.13
CA HIS A 38 -8.13 -3.03 14.65
C HIS A 38 -8.56 -2.28 13.39
N TYR A 39 -9.13 -2.98 12.42
CA TYR A 39 -9.54 -2.37 11.14
C TYR A 39 -10.78 -1.49 11.28
N THR A 40 -11.65 -1.80 12.23
CA THR A 40 -12.82 -0.97 12.51
C THR A 40 -12.41 0.39 13.08
N SER A 41 -11.42 0.41 13.96
CA SER A 41 -10.98 1.62 14.66
C SER A 41 -9.85 2.37 13.95
N PHE A 42 -9.15 1.72 13.02
CA PHE A 42 -8.04 2.33 12.30
C PHE A 42 -8.57 3.07 11.07
N ASN A 43 -8.60 4.40 11.13
CA ASN A 43 -9.12 5.22 10.05
C ASN A 43 -7.99 5.88 9.26
N PHE A 44 -8.35 6.53 8.15
CA PHE A 44 -7.34 7.15 7.29
C PHE A 44 -6.59 8.30 7.98
N ASP A 45 -7.25 9.04 8.86
CA ASP A 45 -6.56 10.12 9.58
C ASP A 45 -5.41 9.59 10.42
N LYS A 46 -5.59 8.45 11.07
CA LYS A 46 -4.53 7.80 11.83
C LYS A 46 -3.39 7.34 10.92
N ARG A 47 -3.73 6.75 9.78
CA ARG A 47 -2.72 6.30 8.81
C ARG A 47 -1.97 7.49 8.23
N ALA A 48 -2.70 8.53 7.85
CA ALA A 48 -2.12 9.74 7.27
C ALA A 48 -1.20 10.46 8.26
N ALA A 49 -1.56 10.48 9.54
CA ALA A 49 -0.72 11.08 10.57
C ALA A 49 0.68 10.44 10.60
N HIS A 50 0.72 9.12 10.49
CA HIS A 50 2.00 8.40 10.43
C HIS A 50 2.81 8.81 9.19
N TRP A 51 2.17 8.86 8.02
CA TRP A 51 2.86 9.23 6.79
C TRP A 51 3.31 10.68 6.77
N LYS A 52 2.54 11.58 7.38
CA LYS A 52 2.92 13.00 7.46
C LYS A 52 4.19 13.23 8.27
N ASP A 53 4.49 12.34 9.20
CA ASP A 53 5.72 12.43 10.00
C ASP A 53 6.96 11.95 9.25
N ILE A 54 6.78 11.27 8.12
CA ILE A 54 7.90 10.80 7.29
C ILE A 54 8.46 11.99 6.50
N PRO A 55 9.78 12.22 6.50
CA PRO A 55 10.37 13.28 5.67
C PRO A 55 10.01 13.11 4.19
N ASP A 56 9.82 14.22 3.48
CA ASP A 56 9.42 14.20 2.06
C ASP A 56 10.31 13.31 1.21
N GLU A 57 11.62 13.33 1.47
CA GLU A 57 12.58 12.52 0.69
C GLU A 57 12.49 11.03 1.00
N ASN A 58 11.76 10.65 2.04
CA ASN A 58 11.64 9.25 2.47
C ASN A 58 10.26 8.65 2.21
N ILE A 59 9.42 9.32 1.45
CA ILE A 59 8.11 8.79 1.09
C ILE A 59 7.86 8.93 -0.41
N TYR A 60 7.27 7.91 -1.00
CA TYR A 60 6.94 7.87 -2.42
C TYR A 60 5.48 7.45 -2.56
N ILE A 61 4.66 8.35 -3.06
CA ILE A 61 3.23 8.12 -3.26
C ILE A 61 2.98 8.16 -4.76
N LEU A 62 2.66 7.01 -5.34
CA LEU A 62 2.38 6.92 -6.77
C LEU A 62 0.93 6.55 -6.97
N VAL A 63 0.24 7.26 -7.85
CA VAL A 63 -1.16 6.98 -8.16
C VAL A 63 -1.33 6.72 -9.66
N ILE A 64 -2.40 6.01 -10.00
CA ILE A 64 -2.89 5.89 -11.37
C ILE A 64 -4.20 6.65 -11.43
N GLU A 65 -4.33 7.51 -12.43
CA GLU A 65 -5.55 8.29 -12.61
C GLU A 65 -6.03 8.26 -14.04
N THR A 66 -7.34 8.48 -14.21
CA THR A 66 -7.96 8.66 -15.52
C THR A 66 -7.66 10.06 -16.05
N GLU A 67 -8.01 10.33 -17.33
CA GLU A 67 -7.86 11.66 -17.89
C GLU A 67 -8.70 12.70 -17.14
N GLU A 68 -9.81 12.28 -16.54
CA GLU A 68 -10.67 13.16 -15.74
C GLU A 68 -10.13 13.38 -14.32
N GLY A 69 -9.00 12.76 -13.97
CA GLY A 69 -8.39 12.94 -12.67
C GLY A 69 -8.94 12.03 -11.58
N ILE A 70 -9.67 10.98 -11.96
CA ILE A 70 -10.19 10.00 -10.98
C ILE A 70 -9.11 8.99 -10.67
N LEU A 71 -8.79 8.82 -9.38
CA LEU A 71 -7.78 7.86 -8.96
C LEU A 71 -8.36 6.45 -8.98
N VAL A 72 -7.64 5.52 -9.58
CA VAL A 72 -8.03 4.12 -9.70
C VAL A 72 -7.05 3.17 -9.01
N GLY A 73 -5.90 3.67 -8.58
CA GLY A 73 -4.91 2.88 -7.87
C GLY A 73 -3.86 3.74 -7.22
N TYR A 74 -3.17 3.18 -6.23
CA TYR A 74 -2.06 3.87 -5.55
C TYR A 74 -1.09 2.86 -4.96
N CYS A 75 0.12 3.33 -4.69
CA CYS A 75 1.09 2.59 -3.90
C CYS A 75 1.93 3.59 -3.12
N VAL A 76 2.05 3.38 -1.81
CA VAL A 76 2.84 4.22 -0.92
C VAL A 76 4.01 3.41 -0.39
N SER A 77 5.22 3.96 -0.53
CA SER A 77 6.43 3.37 0.02
C SER A 77 7.15 4.38 0.89
N THR A 78 7.81 3.89 1.94
CA THR A 78 8.52 4.72 2.90
C THR A 78 9.90 4.14 3.19
N ILE A 79 10.80 4.99 3.67
CA ILE A 79 12.15 4.59 4.06
C ILE A 79 12.39 5.03 5.48
N LYS A 80 12.94 4.12 6.29
CA LYS A 80 13.42 4.41 7.63
C LYS A 80 14.83 3.85 7.75
N GLY A 81 15.81 4.75 7.82
CA GLY A 81 17.22 4.34 7.79
C GLY A 81 17.55 3.67 6.46
N GLN A 82 17.92 2.39 6.49
CA GLN A 82 18.24 1.60 5.30
C GLN A 82 17.13 0.60 4.98
N SER A 83 16.01 0.70 5.66
CA SER A 83 14.88 -0.20 5.47
C SER A 83 13.81 0.47 4.64
N GLY A 84 13.47 -0.13 3.51
CA GLY A 84 12.36 0.30 2.69
C GLY A 84 11.14 -0.56 2.95
N GLU A 85 9.98 0.06 2.88
CA GLU A 85 8.72 -0.66 3.04
C GLU A 85 7.72 -0.19 2.00
N VAL A 86 7.00 -1.14 1.41
CA VAL A 86 5.80 -0.84 0.64
C VAL A 86 4.66 -0.87 1.65
N ASP A 87 4.19 0.32 2.03
CA ASP A 87 3.26 0.48 3.13
C ASP A 87 1.82 0.13 2.76
N SER A 88 1.43 0.42 1.52
CA SER A 88 0.04 0.24 1.11
C SER A 88 -0.04 0.23 -0.41
N LEU A 89 -0.81 -0.70 -0.95
CA LEU A 89 -1.02 -0.88 -2.39
C LEU A 89 -2.46 -1.28 -2.64
N PHE A 90 -3.15 -0.56 -3.51
CA PHE A 90 -4.51 -0.90 -3.88
C PHE A 90 -4.79 -0.49 -5.32
N LEU A 91 -5.59 -1.31 -6.00
CA LEU A 91 -6.07 -1.05 -7.34
C LEU A 91 -7.56 -1.37 -7.37
N SER A 92 -8.37 -0.44 -7.87
CA SER A 92 -9.80 -0.65 -8.00
C SER A 92 -10.09 -1.90 -8.84
N MET A 93 -11.13 -2.62 -8.45
CA MET A 93 -11.43 -3.94 -9.00
C MET A 93 -11.54 -3.94 -10.53
N ASP A 94 -12.17 -2.92 -11.09
CA ASP A 94 -12.40 -2.84 -12.54
C ASP A 94 -11.12 -2.69 -13.35
N TYR A 95 -10.01 -2.35 -12.69
CA TYR A 95 -8.72 -2.11 -13.34
C TYR A 95 -7.72 -3.24 -13.11
N ARG A 96 -8.13 -4.30 -12.43
CA ARG A 96 -7.27 -5.45 -12.15
C ARG A 96 -7.16 -6.39 -13.36
N GLY A 97 -6.07 -7.16 -13.40
CA GLY A 97 -5.85 -8.15 -14.44
C GLY A 97 -5.13 -7.64 -15.68
N ASN A 98 -4.73 -6.37 -15.70
CA ASN A 98 -4.08 -5.76 -16.87
C ASN A 98 -2.64 -5.30 -16.57
N GLY A 99 -2.05 -5.79 -15.48
CA GLY A 99 -0.67 -5.47 -15.13
C GLY A 99 -0.43 -4.14 -14.45
N LEU A 100 -1.48 -3.39 -14.15
CA LEU A 100 -1.33 -2.06 -13.53
C LEU A 100 -0.79 -2.15 -12.11
N GLY A 101 -1.29 -3.09 -11.32
CA GLY A 101 -0.79 -3.30 -9.96
C GLY A 101 0.67 -3.71 -9.96
N ARG A 102 1.06 -4.54 -10.91
CA ARG A 102 2.45 -4.94 -11.09
C ARG A 102 3.34 -3.73 -11.38
N GLN A 103 2.89 -2.85 -12.26
CA GLN A 103 3.65 -1.65 -12.60
C GLN A 103 3.75 -0.68 -11.42
N LEU A 104 2.66 -0.50 -10.67
CA LEU A 104 2.67 0.32 -9.45
C LEU A 104 3.73 -0.19 -8.47
N LEU A 105 3.70 -1.49 -8.22
CA LEU A 105 4.64 -2.10 -7.27
C LEU A 105 6.07 -2.02 -7.78
N LYS A 106 6.28 -2.30 -9.07
CA LYS A 106 7.62 -2.24 -9.65
C LYS A 106 8.22 -0.84 -9.52
N LYS A 107 7.45 0.20 -9.83
CA LYS A 107 7.94 1.58 -9.74
C LYS A 107 8.29 1.93 -8.29
N ASN A 108 7.51 1.47 -7.32
CA ASN A 108 7.79 1.67 -5.90
C ASN A 108 9.06 0.94 -5.47
N ILE A 109 9.23 -0.31 -5.88
CA ILE A 109 10.42 -1.09 -5.56
C ILE A 109 11.66 -0.44 -6.20
N ASP A 110 11.55 0.00 -7.46
CA ASP A 110 12.65 0.67 -8.16
C ASP A 110 13.07 1.94 -7.43
N TRP A 111 12.10 2.72 -6.91
CA TRP A 111 12.41 3.90 -6.13
C TRP A 111 13.15 3.54 -4.85
N LEU A 112 12.70 2.51 -4.13
CA LEU A 112 13.37 2.04 -2.91
C LEU A 112 14.81 1.58 -3.21
N LYS A 113 14.99 0.86 -4.31
CA LYS A 113 16.33 0.42 -4.74
C LYS A 113 17.22 1.60 -5.06
N SER A 114 16.68 2.64 -5.71
CA SER A 114 17.44 3.84 -6.07
C SER A 114 17.93 4.61 -4.84
N ARG A 115 17.28 4.39 -3.70
CA ARG A 115 17.62 5.02 -2.42
C ARG A 115 18.52 4.13 -1.57
N ASN A 116 19.06 3.05 -2.15
CA ASN A 116 20.02 2.15 -1.50
C ASN A 116 19.49 1.46 -0.25
N CYS A 117 18.21 1.11 -0.25
CA CYS A 117 17.63 0.33 0.83
C CYS A 117 18.26 -1.06 0.89
N ARG A 118 18.70 -1.48 2.06
CA ARG A 118 19.25 -2.82 2.27
C ARG A 118 18.16 -3.89 2.28
N THR A 119 17.01 -3.53 2.82
CA THR A 119 15.86 -4.42 2.87
C THR A 119 14.65 -3.71 2.31
N ILE A 120 13.82 -4.45 1.59
CA ILE A 120 12.55 -3.95 1.07
C ILE A 120 11.49 -4.95 1.52
N ARG A 121 10.54 -4.50 2.31
CA ARG A 121 9.53 -5.36 2.91
C ARG A 121 8.13 -4.80 2.72
N LEU A 122 7.15 -5.69 2.87
CA LEU A 122 5.75 -5.31 3.03
C LEU A 122 5.10 -6.31 3.97
N SER A 123 4.01 -5.88 4.58
CA SER A 123 3.22 -6.73 5.46
C SER A 123 1.91 -7.09 4.78
N VAL A 124 1.51 -8.35 4.92
CA VAL A 124 0.22 -8.83 4.41
C VAL A 124 -0.62 -9.21 5.61
N SER A 125 -1.81 -8.62 5.73
CA SER A 125 -2.72 -8.92 6.83
C SER A 125 -3.10 -10.40 6.84
N TYR A 126 -3.10 -11.01 8.02
CA TYR A 126 -3.54 -12.38 8.15
C TYR A 126 -5.02 -12.49 7.76
N GLY A 127 -5.32 -13.37 6.84
CA GLY A 127 -6.62 -13.48 6.19
C GLY A 127 -6.62 -12.92 4.77
N HIS A 128 -5.59 -12.16 4.40
CA HIS A 128 -5.45 -11.57 3.06
C HIS A 128 -4.34 -12.24 2.25
N GLU A 129 -4.03 -13.51 2.59
CA GLU A 129 -2.89 -14.22 1.98
C GLU A 129 -3.08 -14.54 0.50
N ASN A 130 -4.27 -14.37 -0.05
CA ASN A 130 -4.52 -14.56 -1.48
C ASN A 130 -3.67 -13.64 -2.37
N VAL A 131 -3.12 -12.54 -1.81
CA VAL A 131 -2.25 -11.63 -2.57
C VAL A 131 -0.79 -12.08 -2.60
N VAL A 132 -0.41 -13.08 -1.79
CA VAL A 132 0.99 -13.52 -1.68
C VAL A 132 1.53 -14.04 -3.00
N GLY A 133 0.69 -14.74 -3.79
CA GLY A 133 1.10 -15.21 -5.11
C GLY A 133 1.52 -14.08 -6.04
N PHE A 134 0.80 -12.97 -5.99
CA PHE A 134 1.15 -11.77 -6.75
C PHE A 134 2.52 -11.24 -6.32
N TYR A 135 2.74 -11.12 -5.01
CA TYR A 135 4.00 -10.61 -4.49
C TYR A 135 5.19 -11.51 -4.80
N LYS A 136 5.00 -12.83 -4.77
CA LYS A 136 6.07 -13.78 -5.15
C LYS A 136 6.55 -13.55 -6.58
N LYS A 137 5.63 -13.27 -7.49
CA LYS A 137 5.98 -12.99 -8.89
C LYS A 137 6.81 -11.73 -9.02
N MET A 138 6.74 -10.84 -8.02
CA MET A 138 7.52 -9.60 -8.00
C MET A 138 8.82 -9.73 -7.20
N GLY A 139 9.13 -10.93 -6.72
CA GLY A 139 10.37 -11.17 -5.98
C GLY A 139 10.23 -11.00 -4.47
N LEU A 140 9.01 -10.89 -3.96
CA LEU A 140 8.75 -10.71 -2.53
C LEU A 140 8.22 -12.02 -1.96
N TYR A 141 8.99 -12.63 -1.08
CA TYR A 141 8.67 -13.94 -0.51
C TYR A 141 8.37 -13.85 0.98
N PRO A 142 7.44 -14.67 1.50
CA PRO A 142 7.17 -14.69 2.94
C PRO A 142 8.43 -15.06 3.73
N ARG A 143 8.72 -14.30 4.80
CA ARG A 143 9.89 -14.56 5.63
C ARG A 143 9.55 -14.81 7.09
N LEU A 144 8.51 -14.18 7.61
CA LEU A 144 8.13 -14.34 9.01
C LEU A 144 6.63 -14.10 9.20
N THR A 145 6.13 -14.54 10.34
CA THR A 145 4.76 -14.25 10.77
C THR A 145 4.83 -13.47 12.07
N VAL A 146 4.08 -12.39 12.17
CA VAL A 146 3.98 -11.57 13.39
C VAL A 146 2.81 -12.06 14.22
N LEU A 147 3.07 -12.34 15.48
CA LEU A 147 2.04 -12.74 16.44
C LEU A 147 1.84 -11.61 17.44
N GLU A 148 0.60 -11.26 17.68
CA GLU A 148 0.26 -10.17 18.59
C GLU A 148 -0.66 -10.71 19.68
N TYR A 149 -0.37 -10.33 20.94
CA TYR A 149 -1.22 -10.73 22.05
C TYR A 149 -2.59 -10.07 21.92
N LYS A 150 -3.64 -10.88 21.92
CA LYS A 150 -5.00 -10.35 21.80
C LYS A 150 -5.55 -10.06 23.20
N ASN A 151 -5.79 -8.76 23.45
CA ASN A 151 -6.42 -8.33 24.70
C ASN A 151 -7.91 -8.59 24.56
N SER A 152 -8.31 -9.82 24.88
CA SER A 152 -9.72 -10.21 24.78
C SER A 152 -10.53 -9.61 25.91
N GLN A 153 -11.75 -9.24 25.60
CA GLN A 153 -12.68 -8.65 26.55
C GLN A 153 -14.03 -9.32 26.47
#